data_9025a420927059662244a9b16641573b
#
_entry.id   9025a420927059662244a9b16641573b
#
_cell.length_a   1.000
_cell.length_b   1.000
_cell.length_c   1.000
_cell.angle_alpha   90.00
_cell.angle_beta   90.00
_cell.angle_gamma   90.00
#
_symmetry.space_group_name_H-M   'P 1'
#
loop_
_entity.id
_entity.type
_entity.pdbx_description
1 polymer ?
#
loop_
_entity_poly.entity_id
_entity_poly.type
_entity_poly.pdbx_seq_one_letter_code
_entity_poly.pdbx_strand_id
1 'polypeptide(L)' 'MGEFLIYGANGYTGKLALQEALRRGLRPIVAGRNREALAALAAPHGLPVRAFDLADAGTVASALN' A
#
# COMPACT_ATOMS: atom_id res chain seq x y z
N MET A 1 9.92 -14.70 3.17
CA MET A 1 9.81 -13.37 2.62
C MET A 1 8.94 -12.49 3.46
N GLY A 2 9.40 -11.33 3.74
CA GLY A 2 8.62 -10.39 4.52
C GLY A 2 7.55 -9.70 3.68
N GLU A 3 6.61 -9.10 4.37
CA GLU A 3 5.63 -8.24 3.74
C GLU A 3 6.17 -6.83 3.73
N PHE A 4 5.74 -6.04 2.75
CA PHE A 4 6.08 -4.63 2.73
C PHE A 4 4.88 -3.84 2.25
N LEU A 5 4.92 -2.55 2.54
CA LEU A 5 3.78 -1.68 2.37
C LEU A 5 4.20 -0.49 1.51
N ILE A 6 3.35 -0.15 0.53
CA ILE A 6 3.58 1.02 -0.30
C ILE A 6 2.54 2.08 0.11
N TYR A 7 2.99 3.11 0.82
CA TYR A 7 2.10 4.19 1.23
C TYR A 7 1.97 5.20 0.10
N GLY A 8 0.75 5.67 -0.11
CA GLY A 8 0.48 6.57 -1.23
C GLY A 8 0.41 5.83 -2.54
N ALA A 9 0.05 4.54 -2.49
CA ALA A 9 0.04 3.70 -3.67
C ALA A 9 -0.87 4.23 -4.78
N ASN A 10 -1.87 5.04 -4.43
CA ASN A 10 -2.76 5.64 -5.41
C ASN A 10 -2.20 6.95 -6.00
N GLY A 11 -1.04 7.41 -5.52
CA GLY A 11 -0.36 8.56 -6.10
C GLY A 11 0.53 8.14 -7.26
N TYR A 12 1.11 9.12 -7.96
CA TYR A 12 1.89 8.84 -9.15
C TYR A 12 3.11 7.95 -8.84
N THR A 13 3.91 8.37 -7.88
CA THR A 13 5.11 7.60 -7.51
C THR A 13 4.74 6.25 -6.92
N GLY A 14 3.67 6.22 -6.10
CA GLY A 14 3.21 4.97 -5.51
C GLY A 14 2.76 3.97 -6.55
N LYS A 15 2.08 4.44 -7.59
CA LYS A 15 1.65 3.56 -8.66
C LYS A 15 2.83 2.96 -9.42
N LEU A 16 3.87 3.75 -9.64
CA LEU A 16 5.08 3.26 -10.30
C LEU A 16 5.75 2.19 -9.44
N ALA A 17 5.83 2.43 -8.13
CA ALA A 17 6.43 1.45 -7.22
C ALA A 17 5.62 0.16 -7.21
N LEU A 18 4.29 0.28 -7.23
CA LEU A 18 3.42 -0.88 -7.24
C LEU A 18 3.60 -1.69 -8.52
N GLN A 19 3.64 -1.01 -9.66
CA GLN A 19 3.84 -1.70 -10.94
C GLN A 19 5.14 -2.47 -10.95
N GLU A 20 6.20 -1.86 -10.45
CA GLU A 20 7.50 -2.51 -10.41
C GLU A 20 7.47 -3.72 -9.48
N ALA A 21 6.82 -3.60 -8.32
CA ALA A 21 6.71 -4.72 -7.40
C ALA A 21 5.96 -5.88 -8.03
N LEU A 22 4.85 -5.59 -8.69
CA LEU A 22 4.06 -6.64 -9.34
C LEU A 22 4.82 -7.28 -10.47
N ARG A 23 5.58 -6.50 -11.23
CA ARG A 23 6.38 -7.03 -12.32
C ARG A 23 7.40 -8.04 -11.81
N ARG A 24 7.88 -7.84 -10.58
CA ARG A 24 8.86 -8.74 -9.96
C ARG A 24 8.21 -9.89 -9.21
N GLY A 25 6.89 -10.01 -9.29
CA GLY A 25 6.18 -11.09 -8.61
C GLY A 25 5.96 -10.85 -7.13
N LEU A 26 6.14 -9.63 -6.66
CA LEU A 26 5.93 -9.29 -5.26
C LEU A 26 4.48 -8.92 -5.03
N ARG A 27 4.02 -9.06 -3.79
CA ARG A 27 2.64 -8.75 -3.44
C ARG A 27 2.61 -7.80 -2.24
N PRO A 28 2.77 -6.51 -2.50
CA PRO A 28 2.80 -5.53 -1.40
C PRO A 28 1.42 -5.24 -0.86
N ILE A 29 1.41 -4.63 0.34
CA ILE A 29 0.20 -4.06 0.91
C ILE A 29 0.08 -2.65 0.34
N VAL A 30 -1.07 -2.32 -0.28
CA VAL A 30 -1.28 -0.96 -0.77
C VAL A 30 -1.88 -0.13 0.34
N ALA A 31 -1.31 1.02 0.59
CA ALA A 31 -1.70 1.85 1.72
C ALA A 31 -1.82 3.32 1.32
N GLY A 32 -2.58 4.06 2.10
CA GLY A 32 -2.81 5.47 1.86
C GLY A 32 -4.01 5.94 2.66
N ARG A 33 -4.48 7.14 2.36
CA ARG A 33 -5.58 7.73 3.11
C ARG A 33 -6.96 7.43 2.50
N ASN A 34 -7.03 7.16 1.22
CA ASN A 34 -8.30 6.97 0.53
C ASN A 34 -8.56 5.48 0.28
N ARG A 35 -9.38 4.89 1.15
CA ARG A 35 -9.66 3.46 1.07
C ARG A 35 -10.28 3.06 -0.28
N GLU A 36 -11.18 3.87 -0.81
CA GLU A 36 -11.85 3.53 -2.07
C GLU A 36 -10.85 3.48 -3.22
N ALA A 37 -9.97 4.48 -3.29
CA ALA A 37 -8.97 4.51 -4.35
C ALA A 37 -8.00 3.33 -4.21
N LEU A 38 -7.64 2.99 -2.98
CA LEU A 38 -6.74 1.86 -2.74
C LEU A 38 -7.40 0.55 -3.10
N ALA A 39 -8.68 0.40 -2.76
CA ALA A 39 -9.41 -0.82 -3.07
C ALA A 39 -9.50 -1.02 -4.58
N ALA A 40 -9.78 0.04 -5.32
CA ALA A 40 -9.84 -0.04 -6.77
C ALA A 40 -8.50 -0.43 -7.37
N LEU A 41 -7.43 0.09 -6.79
CA LEU A 41 -6.09 -0.20 -7.26
C LEU A 41 -5.68 -1.65 -6.94
N ALA A 42 -6.07 -2.14 -5.78
CA ALA A 42 -5.67 -3.46 -5.30
C ALA A 42 -6.53 -4.60 -5.85
N ALA A 43 -7.79 -4.33 -6.16
CA ALA A 43 -8.74 -5.36 -6.52
C ALA A 43 -8.28 -6.25 -7.68
N PRO A 44 -7.77 -5.71 -8.80
CA PRO A 44 -7.37 -6.56 -9.91
C PRO A 44 -6.24 -7.55 -9.57
N HIS A 45 -5.52 -7.26 -8.49
CA HIS A 45 -4.36 -8.06 -8.10
C HIS A 45 -4.57 -8.84 -6.80
N GLY A 46 -5.72 -8.64 -6.15
CA GLY A 46 -5.99 -9.31 -4.89
C GLY A 46 -5.07 -8.91 -3.77
N LEU A 47 -4.62 -7.67 -3.75
CA LEU A 47 -3.67 -7.19 -2.74
C LEU A 47 -4.38 -6.68 -1.50
N PRO A 48 -3.75 -6.81 -0.32
CA PRO A 48 -4.33 -6.24 0.89
C PRO A 48 -4.27 -4.73 0.88
N VAL A 49 -5.22 -4.10 1.55
CA VAL A 49 -5.35 -2.65 1.62
C VAL A 49 -5.29 -2.21 3.07
N ARG A 50 -4.54 -1.13 3.34
CA ARG A 50 -4.49 -0.49 4.66
C ARG A 50 -4.72 0.99 4.47
N ALA A 51 -5.82 1.50 5.00
CA ALA A 51 -6.14 2.91 4.88
C ALA A 51 -5.84 3.60 6.21
N PHE A 52 -4.92 4.56 6.21
CA PHE A 52 -4.56 5.32 7.39
C PHE A 52 -3.84 6.58 6.97
N ASP A 53 -3.72 7.52 7.90
CA ASP A 53 -3.03 8.78 7.67
C ASP A 53 -1.69 8.74 8.39
N LEU A 54 -0.62 9.12 7.67
CA LEU A 54 0.70 9.18 8.29
C LEU A 54 0.77 10.19 9.44
N ALA A 55 -0.22 11.09 9.54
CA ALA A 55 -0.30 11.97 10.70
C ALA A 55 -0.46 11.19 12.00
N ASP A 56 -0.90 9.94 11.91
CA ASP A 56 -1.00 9.03 13.07
C ASP A 56 0.26 8.19 13.19
N ALA A 57 1.41 8.84 13.11
CA ALA A 57 2.69 8.13 13.05
C ALA A 57 2.93 7.21 14.23
N GLY A 58 2.47 7.59 15.41
CA GLY A 58 2.62 6.72 16.59
C GLY A 58 1.90 5.40 16.41
N THR A 59 0.67 5.45 15.90
CA THR A 59 -0.10 4.25 15.64
C THR A 59 0.55 3.40 14.55
N VAL A 60 1.06 4.05 13.52
CA VAL A 60 1.73 3.34 12.43
C VAL A 60 2.94 2.61 12.96
N ALA A 61 3.74 3.28 13.79
CA ALA A 61 4.93 2.65 14.36
C ALA A 61 4.56 1.43 15.20
N SER A 62 3.50 1.53 15.99
CA SER A 62 3.04 0.39 16.78
C SER A 62 2.59 -0.76 15.89
N ALA A 63 1.91 -0.46 14.81
CA ALA A 63 1.42 -1.49 13.91
C ALA A 63 2.57 -2.20 13.20
N LEU A 64 3.64 -1.49 12.94
CA LEU A 64 4.77 -2.06 12.23
C LEU A 64 5.73 -2.83 13.12
N ASN A 65 5.69 -2.54 14.40
CA ASN A 65 6.53 -3.26 15.35
C ASN A 65 5.82 -4.49 15.86
#